data_75ef0e8ad8291d4e6f2b61db1c1c574e
#
_entry.id   75ef0e8ad8291d4e6f2b61db1c1c574e
#
_cell.length_a   1.000
_cell.length_b   1.000
_cell.length_c   1.000
_cell.angle_alpha   90.00
_cell.angle_beta   90.00
_cell.angle_gamma   90.00
#
_symmetry.space_group_name_H-M   'P 1'
#
loop_
_entity.id
_entity.type
_entity.pdbx_description
1 polymer ?
#
loop_
_entity_poly.entity_id
_entity_poly.type
_entity_poly.pdbx_seq_one_letter_code
_entity_poly.pdbx_strand_id
1 'polypeptide(L)'
;MRKKLIGVLLVAALLTGCQSSSDVLLSFSDSKKSSDVNISSVTTEQEDFFAKDLTIITDEFNHMNKEGITATSAFIVNDTDREVLYANNVYESLYPASLTKIVTAYVVLSQGDLKDMVTVSYNASHITESGAKLCGLKEGDKVSLETLLYSFLIYSGNDAGIAIAEHIGGTEENFAKMMNESMKSLGGVHSNFVNSHGLHDDNHYTTAYDLYLMFHELLQYDLFVSIINSDSYVANYVDANGNTKEKTFLTTNRYLNGRTNTPEGLTVIGGKTGTTSKAGNCLILYSKDTQDKNYISIIMQAQDGDSLFSQMTNLLEIIP
;
A
#
# COMPACT_ATOMS: atom_id res chain seq x y z
N MET A 1 43.16 68.40 9.85
CA MET A 1 41.98 68.23 8.95
C MET A 1 42.14 67.09 7.96
N ARG A 2 42.63 65.90 8.35
CA ARG A 2 42.83 64.73 7.44
C ARG A 2 42.19 63.42 7.93
N LYS A 3 41.43 63.41 9.00
CA LYS A 3 40.76 62.22 9.57
C LYS A 3 39.22 62.17 9.35
N LYS A 4 38.61 63.13 8.67
CA LYS A 4 37.15 63.13 8.39
C LYS A 4 36.79 62.76 6.94
N LEU A 5 37.78 62.54 6.05
CA LEU A 5 37.48 62.17 4.64
C LEU A 5 37.48 60.66 4.38
N ILE A 6 38.07 59.87 5.31
CA ILE A 6 38.14 58.39 5.15
C ILE A 6 36.84 57.71 5.62
N GLY A 7 36.08 58.34 6.51
CA GLY A 7 34.82 57.80 7.00
C GLY A 7 33.65 57.86 6.02
N VAL A 8 33.67 58.77 5.03
CA VAL A 8 32.59 58.94 4.09
C VAL A 8 32.75 58.02 2.88
N LEU A 9 33.95 57.56 2.56
CA LEU A 9 34.16 56.59 1.45
C LEU A 9 33.87 55.14 1.83
N LEU A 10 33.84 54.76 3.13
CA LEU A 10 33.54 53.41 3.55
C LEU A 10 32.03 53.17 3.67
N VAL A 11 31.21 54.23 3.82
CA VAL A 11 29.74 54.09 3.89
C VAL A 11 29.10 54.00 2.52
N ALA A 12 29.78 54.53 1.46
CA ALA A 12 29.27 54.44 0.09
C ALA A 12 29.50 53.07 -0.56
N ALA A 13 30.36 52.22 -0.04
CA ALA A 13 30.66 50.89 -0.59
C ALA A 13 29.76 49.77 -0.01
N LEU A 14 28.89 50.06 0.97
CA LEU A 14 28.00 49.08 1.61
C LEU A 14 26.52 49.20 1.13
N LEU A 15 26.24 50.04 0.17
CA LEU A 15 24.88 50.26 -0.34
C LEU A 15 24.63 49.70 -1.76
N THR A 16 25.54 48.92 -2.32
CA THR A 16 25.33 48.31 -3.65
C THR A 16 25.23 46.76 -3.59
N GLY A 17 24.68 46.22 -2.54
CA GLY A 17 24.60 44.78 -2.35
C GLY A 17 23.21 44.27 -1.95
N CYS A 18 22.14 44.84 -2.48
CA CYS A 18 20.81 44.23 -2.40
C CYS A 18 20.07 44.52 -3.71
N GLN A 19 20.46 43.81 -4.74
CA GLN A 19 19.57 43.62 -5.89
C GLN A 19 18.88 42.28 -5.61
N SER A 20 17.63 42.40 -5.16
CA SER A 20 16.70 41.27 -5.00
C SER A 20 16.59 40.53 -6.33
N SER A 21 16.98 39.28 -6.35
CA SER A 21 16.63 38.32 -7.37
C SER A 21 15.16 37.95 -7.25
N SER A 22 14.31 38.87 -7.68
CA SER A 22 12.89 38.62 -7.91
C SER A 22 12.64 38.56 -9.43
N ASP A 23 13.17 37.54 -10.09
CA ASP A 23 12.75 37.20 -11.45
C ASP A 23 13.24 35.81 -11.82
N VAL A 24 12.69 34.78 -11.16
CA VAL A 24 12.57 33.45 -11.75
C VAL A 24 11.16 32.96 -11.49
N LEU A 25 10.19 33.77 -11.91
CA LEU A 25 8.92 33.26 -12.35
C LEU A 25 9.03 33.14 -13.87
N LEU A 26 9.44 31.97 -14.34
CA LEU A 26 9.26 31.60 -15.74
C LEU A 26 7.75 31.56 -15.99
N SER A 27 7.22 32.69 -16.56
CA SER A 27 5.89 32.68 -17.12
C SER A 27 5.89 31.72 -18.31
N PHE A 28 5.18 30.63 -18.20
CA PHE A 28 4.82 29.78 -19.31
C PHE A 28 3.72 30.48 -20.12
N SER A 29 4.08 31.51 -20.85
CA SER A 29 3.20 32.11 -21.91
C SER A 29 4.06 32.69 -23.01
N ASP A 30 3.87 32.12 -24.19
CA ASP A 30 4.21 32.63 -25.52
C ASP A 30 5.69 32.87 -25.87
N SER A 31 6.30 31.84 -26.44
CA SER A 31 7.34 32.04 -27.43
C SER A 31 6.99 31.36 -28.76
N LYS A 32 6.05 31.96 -29.51
CA LYS A 32 6.06 31.87 -30.97
C LYS A 32 7.04 32.89 -31.49
N LYS A 33 8.31 32.54 -31.58
CA LYS A 33 9.26 33.12 -32.56
C LYS A 33 10.17 31.98 -33.02
N SER A 34 9.93 31.59 -34.27
CA SER A 34 10.81 30.72 -35.04
C SER A 34 12.18 31.35 -35.17
N SER A 35 13.19 30.68 -34.68
CA SER A 35 14.55 30.79 -35.22
C SER A 35 14.98 29.33 -35.48
N ASP A 36 15.33 29.09 -36.74
CA ASP A 36 15.82 27.83 -37.27
C ASP A 36 17.07 27.42 -36.49
N VAL A 37 16.93 26.55 -35.52
CA VAL A 37 18.00 25.78 -34.95
C VAL A 37 17.78 24.35 -35.46
N ASN A 38 18.66 23.92 -36.35
CA ASN A 38 18.79 22.49 -36.69
C ASN A 38 19.13 21.70 -35.44
N ILE A 39 18.12 21.21 -34.72
CA ILE A 39 18.28 20.19 -33.70
C ILE A 39 18.31 18.88 -34.48
N SER A 40 19.53 18.37 -34.72
CA SER A 40 19.71 16.94 -35.00
C SER A 40 18.92 16.17 -33.93
N SER A 41 18.05 15.28 -34.35
CA SER A 41 17.14 14.45 -33.56
C SER A 41 17.87 13.83 -32.35
N VAL A 42 17.87 14.53 -31.22
CA VAL A 42 17.92 13.87 -29.94
C VAL A 42 16.53 13.28 -29.77
N THR A 43 16.38 11.99 -29.94
CA THR A 43 15.27 11.26 -29.39
C THR A 43 15.35 11.46 -27.89
N THR A 44 14.66 12.48 -27.37
CA THR A 44 14.31 12.53 -25.97
C THR A 44 13.40 11.32 -25.77
N GLU A 45 13.95 10.24 -25.23
CA GLU A 45 13.10 9.31 -24.47
C GLU A 45 12.40 10.22 -23.46
N GLN A 46 11.13 10.40 -23.66
CA GLN A 46 10.28 11.12 -22.72
C GLN A 46 10.27 10.24 -21.49
N GLU A 47 11.06 10.58 -20.46
CA GLU A 47 10.98 9.91 -19.19
C GLU A 47 9.53 10.04 -18.72
N ASP A 48 8.83 8.92 -18.69
CA ASP A 48 7.48 8.89 -18.17
C ASP A 48 7.53 9.33 -16.71
N PHE A 49 6.78 10.38 -16.37
CA PHE A 49 6.64 10.78 -14.98
C PHE A 49 6.07 9.61 -14.19
N PHE A 50 6.69 9.24 -13.07
CA PHE A 50 6.24 8.12 -12.23
C PHE A 50 4.76 8.21 -11.82
N ALA A 51 4.20 9.43 -11.77
CA ALA A 51 2.81 9.70 -11.44
C ALA A 51 1.85 9.69 -12.64
N LYS A 52 2.34 9.42 -13.87
CA LYS A 52 1.51 9.44 -15.09
C LYS A 52 0.35 8.45 -15.03
N ASP A 53 0.58 7.32 -14.37
CA ASP A 53 -0.38 6.23 -14.27
C ASP A 53 -1.09 6.17 -12.91
N LEU A 54 -0.93 7.19 -12.06
CA LEU A 54 -1.55 7.25 -10.74
C LEU A 54 -2.74 8.22 -10.71
N THR A 55 -3.75 7.86 -9.94
CA THR A 55 -4.88 8.73 -9.65
C THR A 55 -4.49 9.77 -8.62
N ILE A 56 -4.67 11.05 -8.94
CA ILE A 56 -4.39 12.16 -8.02
C ILE A 56 -5.71 12.58 -7.37
N ILE A 57 -5.74 12.62 -6.04
CA ILE A 57 -6.89 13.05 -5.26
C ILE A 57 -6.61 14.46 -4.73
N THR A 58 -7.39 15.44 -5.19
CA THR A 58 -7.30 16.82 -4.69
C THR A 58 -8.06 16.95 -3.36
N ASP A 59 -7.75 17.99 -2.57
CA ASP A 59 -8.44 18.25 -1.31
C ASP A 59 -9.97 18.39 -1.51
N GLU A 60 -10.41 18.93 -2.64
CA GLU A 60 -11.84 19.06 -2.97
C GLU A 60 -12.54 17.68 -3.03
N PHE A 61 -11.87 16.65 -3.55
CA PHE A 61 -12.41 15.30 -3.63
C PHE A 61 -12.22 14.48 -2.36
N ASN A 62 -11.34 14.91 -1.44
CA ASN A 62 -10.99 14.15 -0.23
C ASN A 62 -11.99 14.27 0.93
N HIS A 63 -13.11 14.97 0.74
CA HIS A 63 -14.12 15.22 1.78
C HIS A 63 -15.54 14.85 1.32
N MET A 64 -15.65 13.86 0.44
CA MET A 64 -16.95 13.36 -0.01
C MET A 64 -17.69 12.71 1.16
N ASN A 65 -18.98 12.92 1.22
CA ASN A 65 -19.86 12.31 2.22
C ASN A 65 -20.96 11.53 1.53
N LYS A 66 -21.16 10.30 1.96
CA LYS A 66 -22.23 9.41 1.47
C LYS A 66 -22.90 8.77 2.67
N GLU A 67 -24.25 8.83 2.70
CA GLU A 67 -25.02 8.12 3.71
C GLU A 67 -24.67 6.62 3.69
N GLY A 68 -24.50 6.04 4.87
CA GLY A 68 -24.13 4.64 5.03
C GLY A 68 -22.62 4.36 4.94
N ILE A 69 -21.76 5.39 4.82
CA ILE A 69 -20.30 5.29 4.96
C ILE A 69 -19.89 6.13 6.17
N THR A 70 -19.50 5.48 7.26
CA THR A 70 -19.13 6.09 8.55
C THR A 70 -17.71 5.74 9.01
N ALA A 71 -16.97 4.96 8.23
CA ALA A 71 -15.57 4.65 8.47
C ALA A 71 -14.73 5.94 8.42
N THR A 72 -13.63 5.97 9.17
CA THR A 72 -12.75 7.13 9.22
C THR A 72 -12.20 7.48 7.86
N SER A 73 -11.79 6.48 7.06
CA SER A 73 -11.35 6.68 5.69
C SER A 73 -12.04 5.69 4.75
N ALA A 74 -12.46 6.19 3.59
CA ALA A 74 -13.06 5.38 2.53
C ALA A 74 -12.66 5.93 1.15
N PHE A 75 -12.35 5.02 0.22
CA PHE A 75 -11.86 5.36 -1.10
C PHE A 75 -12.31 4.33 -2.14
N ILE A 76 -12.77 4.78 -3.29
CA ILE A 76 -12.96 3.95 -4.48
C ILE A 76 -12.53 4.67 -5.73
N VAL A 77 -11.80 3.98 -6.57
CA VAL A 77 -11.26 4.46 -7.83
C VAL A 77 -11.55 3.46 -8.95
N ASN A 78 -11.96 3.97 -10.11
CA ASN A 78 -11.87 3.23 -11.36
C ASN A 78 -10.39 3.24 -11.78
N ASP A 79 -9.71 2.13 -11.53
CA ASP A 79 -8.28 2.00 -11.75
C ASP A 79 -7.91 1.85 -13.23
N THR A 80 -8.88 1.48 -14.08
CA THR A 80 -8.71 1.46 -15.55
C THR A 80 -8.65 2.87 -16.13
N ASP A 81 -9.59 3.72 -15.73
CA ASP A 81 -9.75 5.09 -16.27
C ASP A 81 -9.06 6.15 -15.42
N ARG A 82 -8.50 5.78 -14.26
CA ARG A 82 -7.88 6.69 -13.28
C ARG A 82 -8.88 7.71 -12.69
N GLU A 83 -10.13 7.33 -12.57
CA GLU A 83 -11.21 8.18 -12.09
C GLU A 83 -11.56 7.92 -10.63
N VAL A 84 -11.50 8.95 -9.78
CA VAL A 84 -11.96 8.87 -8.38
C VAL A 84 -13.48 8.91 -8.36
N LEU A 85 -14.10 7.84 -7.86
CA LEU A 85 -15.55 7.77 -7.68
C LEU A 85 -15.99 8.26 -6.31
N TYR A 86 -15.18 8.00 -5.28
CA TYR A 86 -15.41 8.48 -3.92
C TYR A 86 -14.09 8.55 -3.14
N ALA A 87 -13.91 9.62 -2.38
CA ALA A 87 -12.78 9.76 -1.48
C ALA A 87 -13.19 10.53 -0.21
N ASN A 88 -12.83 9.98 0.94
CA ASN A 88 -12.99 10.63 2.24
C ASN A 88 -11.80 10.29 3.13
N ASN A 89 -11.09 11.32 3.63
CA ASN A 89 -9.94 11.21 4.51
C ASN A 89 -8.87 10.22 4.02
N VAL A 90 -8.60 10.19 2.69
CA VAL A 90 -7.69 9.19 2.09
C VAL A 90 -6.23 9.38 2.50
N TYR A 91 -5.86 10.56 2.97
CA TYR A 91 -4.52 10.90 3.47
C TYR A 91 -4.41 10.85 5.01
N GLU A 92 -5.50 10.48 5.71
CA GLU A 92 -5.47 10.32 7.17
C GLU A 92 -4.56 9.15 7.56
N SER A 93 -3.63 9.41 8.50
CA SER A 93 -2.74 8.37 9.05
C SER A 93 -3.52 7.46 9.99
N LEU A 94 -3.67 6.20 9.61
CA LEU A 94 -4.45 5.20 10.33
C LEU A 94 -3.64 3.92 10.54
N TYR A 95 -4.00 3.15 11.55
CA TYR A 95 -3.42 1.82 11.77
C TYR A 95 -3.96 0.85 10.74
N PRO A 96 -3.09 0.18 9.95
CA PRO A 96 -3.52 -0.69 8.84
C PRO A 96 -4.04 -2.06 9.29
N ALA A 97 -3.73 -2.50 10.50
CA ALA A 97 -3.87 -3.89 10.87
C ALA A 97 -3.25 -4.81 9.79
N SER A 98 -3.92 -5.92 9.47
CA SER A 98 -3.40 -6.88 8.45
C SER A 98 -3.43 -6.37 7.01
N LEU A 99 -3.84 -5.12 6.70
CA LEU A 99 -3.57 -4.52 5.40
C LEU A 99 -2.06 -4.30 5.17
N THR A 100 -1.26 -4.24 6.24
CA THR A 100 0.21 -4.32 6.20
C THR A 100 0.72 -5.43 5.30
N LYS A 101 0.01 -6.56 5.27
CA LYS A 101 0.39 -7.77 4.52
C LYS A 101 0.45 -7.57 3.01
N ILE A 102 -0.19 -6.52 2.50
CA ILE A 102 -0.10 -6.07 1.11
C ILE A 102 1.35 -5.62 0.83
N VAL A 103 1.91 -4.78 1.71
CA VAL A 103 3.28 -4.29 1.54
C VAL A 103 4.31 -5.41 1.68
N THR A 104 4.10 -6.31 2.64
CA THR A 104 4.92 -7.52 2.79
C THR A 104 4.87 -8.38 1.53
N ALA A 105 3.69 -8.59 0.94
CA ALA A 105 3.54 -9.36 -0.29
C ALA A 105 4.32 -8.74 -1.46
N TYR A 106 4.35 -7.41 -1.56
CA TYR A 106 5.14 -6.73 -2.58
C TYR A 106 6.64 -6.99 -2.41
N VAL A 107 7.16 -6.91 -1.19
CA VAL A 107 8.59 -7.23 -0.94
C VAL A 107 8.89 -8.69 -1.30
N VAL A 108 8.00 -9.63 -0.93
CA VAL A 108 8.14 -11.05 -1.30
C VAL A 108 8.19 -11.23 -2.82
N LEU A 109 7.25 -10.65 -3.55
CA LEU A 109 7.11 -10.84 -4.99
C LEU A 109 8.18 -10.13 -5.81
N SER A 110 8.71 -9.03 -5.29
CA SER A 110 9.75 -8.24 -5.97
C SER A 110 11.18 -8.68 -5.65
N GLN A 111 11.42 -9.33 -4.49
CA GLN A 111 12.76 -9.59 -4.00
C GLN A 111 13.00 -11.04 -3.53
N GLY A 112 11.94 -11.85 -3.30
CA GLY A 112 12.05 -13.22 -2.82
C GLY A 112 12.10 -14.26 -3.95
N ASP A 113 12.74 -15.40 -3.68
CA ASP A 113 12.56 -16.59 -4.52
C ASP A 113 11.46 -17.48 -3.90
N LEU A 114 10.32 -17.57 -4.57
CA LEU A 114 9.14 -18.31 -4.09
C LEU A 114 9.42 -19.80 -3.86
N LYS A 115 10.48 -20.35 -4.45
CA LYS A 115 10.89 -21.77 -4.31
C LYS A 115 11.74 -22.00 -3.08
N ASP A 116 12.23 -20.93 -2.43
CA ASP A 116 13.04 -21.07 -1.23
C ASP A 116 12.28 -21.83 -0.14
N MET A 117 13.02 -22.70 0.54
CA MET A 117 12.53 -23.43 1.70
C MET A 117 12.89 -22.68 2.96
N VAL A 118 11.89 -22.09 3.58
CA VAL A 118 12.00 -21.32 4.82
C VAL A 118 11.92 -22.28 6.01
N THR A 119 12.89 -22.21 6.92
CA THR A 119 12.80 -22.88 8.21
C THR A 119 12.20 -21.94 9.24
N VAL A 120 11.06 -22.33 9.82
CA VAL A 120 10.34 -21.53 10.81
C VAL A 120 11.18 -21.39 12.07
N SER A 121 11.41 -20.16 12.51
CA SER A 121 12.19 -19.83 13.70
C SER A 121 11.39 -19.99 14.99
N TYR A 122 12.10 -19.89 16.11
CA TYR A 122 11.47 -19.75 17.43
C TYR A 122 10.53 -18.54 17.48
N ASN A 123 10.98 -17.36 17.01
CA ASN A 123 10.19 -16.12 17.04
C ASN A 123 8.90 -16.25 16.23
N ALA A 124 8.97 -16.75 15.00
CA ALA A 124 7.80 -16.94 14.14
C ALA A 124 6.77 -17.90 14.79
N SER A 125 7.23 -18.92 15.53
CA SER A 125 6.36 -19.94 16.14
C SER A 125 5.84 -19.56 17.53
N HIS A 126 6.34 -18.49 18.17
CA HIS A 126 6.05 -18.12 19.57
C HIS A 126 5.48 -16.69 19.71
N ILE A 127 4.57 -16.30 18.83
CA ILE A 127 3.85 -15.03 18.93
C ILE A 127 2.88 -15.11 20.11
N THR A 128 3.03 -14.17 21.06
CA THR A 128 2.25 -14.14 22.32
C THR A 128 1.18 -13.04 22.34
N GLU A 129 1.17 -12.16 21.35
CA GLU A 129 0.22 -11.06 21.28
C GLU A 129 -1.22 -11.54 21.19
N SER A 130 -2.05 -11.02 22.10
CA SER A 130 -3.45 -11.38 22.17
C SER A 130 -4.18 -10.98 20.90
N GLY A 131 -4.95 -11.91 20.33
CA GLY A 131 -5.68 -11.70 19.08
C GLY A 131 -4.86 -11.91 17.81
N ALA A 132 -3.58 -12.30 17.91
CA ALA A 132 -2.77 -12.68 16.77
C ALA A 132 -3.36 -13.91 16.07
N LYS A 133 -3.61 -13.79 14.75
CA LYS A 133 -4.04 -14.92 13.93
C LYS A 133 -2.82 -15.72 13.48
N LEU A 134 -2.82 -17.02 13.72
CA LEU A 134 -1.66 -17.88 13.49
C LEU A 134 -2.00 -19.05 12.56
N CYS A 135 -1.15 -19.31 11.58
CA CYS A 135 -1.18 -20.54 10.78
C CYS A 135 -0.92 -21.77 11.65
N GLY A 136 -0.26 -21.58 12.80
CA GLY A 136 0.10 -22.63 13.75
C GLY A 136 1.36 -23.40 13.34
N LEU A 137 2.26 -22.69 12.66
CA LEU A 137 3.59 -23.15 12.33
C LEU A 137 4.40 -23.41 13.61
N LYS A 138 5.31 -24.37 13.56
CA LYS A 138 6.17 -24.76 14.68
C LYS A 138 7.63 -24.47 14.34
N GLU A 139 8.44 -24.23 15.36
CA GLU A 139 9.88 -24.12 15.21
C GLU A 139 10.45 -25.35 14.48
N GLY A 140 11.27 -25.10 13.46
CA GLY A 140 11.89 -26.13 12.63
C GLY A 140 11.01 -26.66 11.49
N ASP A 141 9.74 -26.26 11.37
CA ASP A 141 8.93 -26.55 10.18
C ASP A 141 9.62 -25.97 8.95
N LYS A 142 9.58 -26.70 7.83
CA LYS A 142 10.12 -26.28 6.55
C LYS A 142 8.99 -26.05 5.55
N VAL A 143 8.82 -24.81 5.15
CA VAL A 143 7.69 -24.34 4.34
C VAL A 143 8.25 -23.54 3.16
N SER A 144 7.75 -23.75 1.93
CA SER A 144 8.17 -22.91 0.82
C SER A 144 7.69 -21.46 1.00
N LEU A 145 8.47 -20.51 0.51
CA LEU A 145 8.11 -19.09 0.58
C LEU A 145 6.75 -18.82 -0.11
N GLU A 146 6.47 -19.54 -1.20
CA GLU A 146 5.16 -19.51 -1.86
C GLU A 146 4.03 -19.97 -0.92
N THR A 147 4.19 -21.11 -0.23
CA THR A 147 3.18 -21.62 0.72
C THR A 147 2.98 -20.66 1.90
N LEU A 148 4.06 -20.03 2.38
CA LEU A 148 3.96 -18.99 3.40
C LEU A 148 3.17 -17.80 2.89
N LEU A 149 3.43 -17.31 1.66
CA LEU A 149 2.72 -16.17 1.06
C LEU A 149 1.22 -16.46 0.91
N TYR A 150 0.83 -17.64 0.41
CA TYR A 150 -0.58 -18.05 0.32
C TYR A 150 -1.25 -18.07 1.69
N SER A 151 -0.65 -18.73 2.69
CA SER A 151 -1.17 -18.81 4.05
C SER A 151 -1.28 -17.44 4.71
N PHE A 152 -0.32 -16.58 4.44
CA PHE A 152 -0.22 -15.22 4.94
C PHE A 152 -1.32 -14.30 4.41
N LEU A 153 -1.60 -14.34 3.11
CA LEU A 153 -2.61 -13.47 2.48
C LEU A 153 -4.04 -13.99 2.66
N ILE A 154 -4.28 -15.29 2.45
CA ILE A 154 -5.61 -15.90 2.51
C ILE A 154 -6.11 -15.98 3.96
N TYR A 155 -5.33 -16.59 4.83
CA TYR A 155 -5.71 -16.82 6.23
C TYR A 155 -5.33 -15.65 7.15
N SER A 156 -4.33 -14.85 6.75
CA SER A 156 -3.79 -13.74 7.55
C SER A 156 -2.91 -14.19 8.73
N GLY A 157 -2.17 -15.31 8.63
CA GLY A 157 -1.31 -15.83 9.70
C GLY A 157 -0.09 -14.94 9.96
N ASN A 158 0.08 -14.47 11.20
CA ASN A 158 1.18 -13.60 11.56
C ASN A 158 2.51 -14.35 11.68
N ASP A 159 2.47 -15.60 12.09
CA ASP A 159 3.61 -16.52 12.13
C ASP A 159 4.24 -16.71 10.75
N ALA A 160 3.43 -16.85 9.71
CA ALA A 160 3.92 -16.85 8.33
C ALA A 160 4.60 -15.52 7.96
N GLY A 161 4.07 -14.39 8.45
CA GLY A 161 4.66 -13.06 8.20
C GLY A 161 6.05 -12.90 8.81
N ILE A 162 6.24 -13.31 10.07
CA ILE A 162 7.56 -13.28 10.73
C ILE A 162 8.55 -14.22 10.01
N ALA A 163 8.11 -15.45 9.67
CA ALA A 163 8.96 -16.38 8.93
C ALA A 163 9.42 -15.83 7.57
N ILE A 164 8.52 -15.15 6.83
CA ILE A 164 8.84 -14.43 5.59
C ILE A 164 9.86 -13.32 5.86
N ALA A 165 9.61 -12.48 6.87
CA ALA A 165 10.45 -11.33 7.17
C ALA A 165 11.86 -11.74 7.59
N GLU A 166 12.00 -12.75 8.43
CA GLU A 166 13.30 -13.26 8.84
C GLU A 166 14.05 -13.92 7.68
N HIS A 167 13.35 -14.61 6.78
CA HIS A 167 13.98 -15.25 5.62
C HIS A 167 14.54 -14.23 4.63
N ILE A 168 13.76 -13.22 4.25
CA ILE A 168 14.15 -12.23 3.23
C ILE A 168 15.02 -11.12 3.83
N GLY A 169 14.63 -10.58 4.99
CA GLY A 169 15.31 -9.46 5.64
C GLY A 169 16.44 -9.87 6.58
N GLY A 170 16.55 -11.15 6.91
CA GLY A 170 17.41 -11.66 7.98
C GLY A 170 16.89 -11.33 9.38
N THR A 171 16.20 -10.23 9.55
CA THR A 171 15.47 -9.80 10.75
C THR A 171 14.18 -9.09 10.38
N GLU A 172 13.19 -9.10 11.27
CA GLU A 172 11.93 -8.37 11.06
C GLU A 172 12.17 -6.85 10.93
N GLU A 173 13.13 -6.31 11.69
CA GLU A 173 13.51 -4.89 11.60
C GLU A 173 14.08 -4.51 10.22
N ASN A 174 14.96 -5.33 9.65
CA ASN A 174 15.49 -5.08 8.31
C ASN A 174 14.41 -5.22 7.25
N PHE A 175 13.52 -6.20 7.41
CA PHE A 175 12.40 -6.38 6.51
C PHE A 175 11.44 -5.18 6.55
N ALA A 176 11.17 -4.61 7.73
CA ALA A 176 10.39 -3.39 7.88
C ALA A 176 11.04 -2.19 7.15
N LYS A 177 12.37 -2.08 7.14
CA LYS A 177 13.08 -1.08 6.32
C LYS A 177 12.83 -1.30 4.83
N MET A 178 12.90 -2.54 4.35
CA MET A 178 12.60 -2.89 2.95
C MET A 178 11.15 -2.53 2.58
N MET A 179 10.19 -2.78 3.49
CA MET A 179 8.78 -2.39 3.31
C MET A 179 8.63 -0.86 3.13
N ASN A 180 9.28 -0.08 4.00
CA ASN A 180 9.23 1.39 3.94
C ASN A 180 9.90 1.95 2.69
N GLU A 181 11.03 1.37 2.28
CA GLU A 181 11.73 1.74 1.03
C GLU A 181 10.86 1.42 -0.20
N SER A 182 10.22 0.24 -0.21
CA SER A 182 9.28 -0.15 -1.27
C SER A 182 8.08 0.79 -1.35
N MET A 183 7.45 1.12 -0.22
CA MET A 183 6.34 2.06 -0.17
C MET A 183 6.76 3.44 -0.69
N LYS A 184 7.91 3.94 -0.25
CA LYS A 184 8.44 5.23 -0.68
C LYS A 184 8.78 5.27 -2.17
N SER A 185 9.28 4.17 -2.74
CA SER A 185 9.60 4.09 -4.19
C SER A 185 8.36 4.21 -5.07
N LEU A 186 7.18 3.84 -4.55
CA LEU A 186 5.88 3.98 -5.21
C LEU A 186 5.20 5.33 -4.91
N GLY A 187 5.86 6.22 -4.18
CA GLY A 187 5.31 7.54 -3.82
C GLY A 187 4.48 7.57 -2.53
N GLY A 188 4.37 6.44 -1.80
CA GLY A 188 3.71 6.37 -0.50
C GLY A 188 4.59 6.94 0.59
N VAL A 189 4.39 8.20 0.93
CA VAL A 189 5.27 8.97 1.83
C VAL A 189 4.65 9.23 3.22
N HIS A 190 3.41 8.79 3.41
CA HIS A 190 2.66 8.99 4.66
C HIS A 190 2.50 7.67 5.45
N SER A 191 3.38 6.71 5.20
CA SER A 191 3.37 5.39 5.84
C SER A 191 4.65 5.12 6.61
N ASN A 192 4.53 4.34 7.68
CA ASN A 192 5.65 3.78 8.41
C ASN A 192 5.29 2.38 8.91
N PHE A 193 6.04 1.38 8.48
CA PHE A 193 5.86 -0.01 8.87
C PHE A 193 7.00 -0.42 9.81
N VAL A 194 6.67 -1.07 10.93
CA VAL A 194 7.64 -1.54 11.93
C VAL A 194 7.61 -3.06 12.12
N ASN A 195 6.64 -3.73 11.50
CA ASN A 195 6.55 -5.19 11.45
C ASN A 195 5.93 -5.65 10.13
N SER A 196 6.07 -6.94 9.83
CA SER A 196 5.62 -7.56 8.58
C SER A 196 4.14 -7.90 8.53
N HIS A 197 3.42 -7.91 9.65
CA HIS A 197 2.12 -8.58 9.79
C HIS A 197 0.96 -7.65 10.19
N GLY A 198 1.24 -6.48 10.77
CA GLY A 198 0.25 -5.48 11.16
C GLY A 198 -0.35 -5.67 12.54
N LEU A 199 0.30 -6.40 13.46
CA LEU A 199 0.01 -6.27 14.89
C LEU A 199 0.33 -4.84 15.33
N HIS A 200 -0.39 -4.38 16.33
CA HIS A 200 -0.38 -2.96 16.69
C HIS A 200 0.97 -2.50 17.25
N ASP A 201 1.41 -1.36 16.74
CA ASP A 201 2.47 -0.51 17.27
C ASP A 201 2.07 0.95 16.98
N ASP A 202 2.34 1.87 17.91
CA ASP A 202 1.96 3.28 17.74
C ASP A 202 2.68 3.95 16.55
N ASN A 203 3.84 3.43 16.14
CA ASN A 203 4.59 3.90 14.99
C ASN A 203 4.25 3.15 13.68
N HIS A 204 3.26 2.24 13.69
CA HIS A 204 2.89 1.44 12.54
C HIS A 204 1.62 1.98 11.90
N TYR A 205 1.74 2.83 10.89
CA TYR A 205 0.63 3.53 10.27
C TYR A 205 0.77 3.62 8.75
N THR A 206 -0.33 3.88 8.08
CA THR A 206 -0.43 4.12 6.65
C THR A 206 -1.65 4.99 6.33
N THR A 207 -1.87 5.30 5.07
CA THR A 207 -3.05 5.98 4.56
C THR A 207 -3.79 5.12 3.54
N ALA A 208 -5.07 5.38 3.28
CA ALA A 208 -5.80 4.68 2.22
C ALA A 208 -5.15 4.93 0.85
N TYR A 209 -4.63 6.13 0.63
CA TYR A 209 -3.94 6.47 -0.63
C TYR A 209 -2.63 5.69 -0.80
N ASP A 210 -1.78 5.62 0.23
CA ASP A 210 -0.53 4.85 0.16
C ASP A 210 -0.81 3.35 -0.09
N LEU A 211 -1.86 2.81 0.56
CA LEU A 211 -2.30 1.43 0.30
C LEU A 211 -2.80 1.23 -1.12
N TYR A 212 -3.49 2.23 -1.70
CA TYR A 212 -3.90 2.20 -3.10
C TYR A 212 -2.69 2.09 -4.02
N LEU A 213 -1.65 2.91 -3.84
CA LEU A 213 -0.44 2.86 -4.65
C LEU A 213 0.19 1.47 -4.64
N MET A 214 0.36 0.90 -3.46
CA MET A 214 0.94 -0.43 -3.29
C MET A 214 0.07 -1.53 -3.88
N PHE A 215 -1.25 -1.45 -3.69
CA PHE A 215 -2.17 -2.45 -4.19
C PHE A 215 -2.31 -2.41 -5.71
N HIS A 216 -2.35 -1.20 -6.29
CA HIS A 216 -2.31 -0.98 -7.73
C HIS A 216 -1.10 -1.65 -8.38
N GLU A 217 0.09 -1.44 -7.82
CA GLU A 217 1.32 -2.07 -8.30
C GLU A 217 1.27 -3.59 -8.17
N LEU A 218 0.73 -4.12 -7.08
CA LEU A 218 0.59 -5.56 -6.87
C LEU A 218 -0.35 -6.25 -7.85
N LEU A 219 -1.33 -5.54 -8.41
CA LEU A 219 -2.23 -6.10 -9.43
C LEU A 219 -1.49 -6.45 -10.74
N GLN A 220 -0.24 -6.00 -10.93
CA GLN A 220 0.61 -6.42 -12.04
C GLN A 220 1.20 -7.83 -11.85
N TYR A 221 1.11 -8.40 -10.64
CA TYR A 221 1.61 -9.75 -10.34
C TYR A 221 0.47 -10.76 -10.39
N ASP A 222 0.41 -11.57 -11.45
CA ASP A 222 -0.64 -12.60 -11.64
C ASP A 222 -0.78 -13.52 -10.42
N LEU A 223 0.34 -13.86 -9.76
CA LEU A 223 0.33 -14.68 -8.56
C LEU A 223 -0.40 -13.98 -7.41
N PHE A 224 -0.19 -12.68 -7.21
CA PHE A 224 -0.91 -11.92 -6.18
C PHE A 224 -2.42 -11.94 -6.43
N VAL A 225 -2.82 -11.66 -7.66
CA VAL A 225 -4.24 -11.69 -8.07
C VAL A 225 -4.84 -13.08 -7.84
N SER A 226 -4.10 -14.15 -8.21
CA SER A 226 -4.53 -15.53 -7.96
C SER A 226 -4.71 -15.83 -6.47
N ILE A 227 -3.79 -15.38 -5.62
CA ILE A 227 -3.87 -15.61 -4.17
C ILE A 227 -5.08 -14.89 -3.57
N ILE A 228 -5.26 -13.60 -3.86
CA ILE A 228 -6.37 -12.82 -3.27
C ILE A 228 -7.74 -13.24 -3.80
N ASN A 229 -7.81 -13.92 -4.95
CA ASN A 229 -9.02 -14.49 -5.53
C ASN A 229 -9.38 -15.88 -4.95
N SER A 230 -8.49 -16.49 -4.19
CA SER A 230 -8.71 -17.83 -3.63
C SER A 230 -9.61 -17.77 -2.38
N ASP A 231 -10.62 -18.64 -2.34
CA ASP A 231 -11.48 -18.84 -1.16
C ASP A 231 -10.81 -19.72 -0.10
N SER A 232 -9.90 -20.58 -0.52
CA SER A 232 -9.16 -21.54 0.32
C SER A 232 -7.81 -21.89 -0.28
N TYR A 233 -6.92 -22.40 0.56
CA TYR A 233 -5.61 -22.91 0.15
C TYR A 233 -5.21 -24.10 1.00
N VAL A 234 -4.73 -25.17 0.36
CA VAL A 234 -4.19 -26.36 1.02
C VAL A 234 -2.67 -26.26 1.08
N ALA A 235 -2.14 -25.88 2.23
CA ALA A 235 -0.71 -25.77 2.47
C ALA A 235 -0.11 -27.15 2.76
N ASN A 236 0.93 -27.50 2.01
CA ASN A 236 1.75 -28.69 2.24
C ASN A 236 3.15 -28.26 2.67
N TYR A 237 3.63 -28.80 3.78
CA TYR A 237 4.95 -28.48 4.33
C TYR A 237 5.52 -29.68 5.11
N VAL A 238 6.74 -29.58 5.60
CA VAL A 238 7.40 -30.66 6.35
C VAL A 238 7.69 -30.16 7.76
N ASP A 239 7.29 -30.95 8.76
CA ASP A 239 7.59 -30.63 10.17
C ASP A 239 9.07 -30.81 10.50
N ALA A 240 9.49 -30.36 11.70
CA ALA A 240 10.87 -30.48 12.19
C ALA A 240 11.37 -31.93 12.26
N ASN A 241 10.47 -32.93 12.29
CA ASN A 241 10.80 -34.35 12.32
C ASN A 241 10.85 -35.01 10.93
N GLY A 242 10.62 -34.22 9.86
CA GLY A 242 10.60 -34.72 8.50
C GLY A 242 9.25 -35.29 8.04
N ASN A 243 8.16 -35.12 8.80
CA ASN A 243 6.84 -35.60 8.40
C ASN A 243 6.12 -34.56 7.55
N THR A 244 5.49 -35.02 6.48
CA THR A 244 4.60 -34.14 5.66
C THR A 244 3.38 -33.74 6.49
N LYS A 245 3.04 -32.46 6.42
CA LYS A 245 1.84 -31.84 7.01
C LYS A 245 1.00 -31.23 5.91
N GLU A 246 -0.30 -31.31 6.10
CA GLU A 246 -1.29 -30.66 5.26
C GLU A 246 -2.20 -29.79 6.16
N LYS A 247 -2.49 -28.57 5.73
CA LYS A 247 -3.40 -27.70 6.45
C LYS A 247 -4.18 -26.83 5.48
N THR A 248 -5.51 -26.81 5.62
CA THR A 248 -6.39 -25.98 4.81
C THR A 248 -6.61 -24.62 5.50
N PHE A 249 -6.40 -23.54 4.76
CA PHE A 249 -6.66 -22.18 5.17
C PHE A 249 -7.84 -21.61 4.36
N LEU A 250 -8.76 -20.92 5.03
CA LEU A 250 -9.92 -20.30 4.42
C LEU A 250 -9.76 -18.79 4.39
N THR A 251 -10.28 -18.16 3.35
CA THR A 251 -10.24 -16.71 3.20
C THR A 251 -11.02 -15.99 4.30
N THR A 252 -10.55 -14.80 4.64
CA THR A 252 -11.25 -13.87 5.54
C THR A 252 -12.18 -12.93 4.80
N ASN A 253 -12.14 -12.89 3.47
CA ASN A 253 -12.97 -12.05 2.64
C ASN A 253 -14.39 -12.65 2.52
N ARG A 254 -15.39 -11.93 3.04
CA ARG A 254 -16.79 -12.41 3.08
C ARG A 254 -17.43 -12.48 1.69
N TYR A 255 -16.98 -11.72 0.71
CA TYR A 255 -17.47 -11.82 -0.67
C TYR A 255 -17.05 -13.15 -1.30
N LEU A 256 -15.82 -13.61 -1.04
CA LEU A 256 -15.32 -14.87 -1.62
C LEU A 256 -15.87 -16.11 -0.91
N ASN A 257 -16.18 -16.03 0.39
CA ASN A 257 -16.71 -17.18 1.13
C ASN A 257 -18.26 -17.20 1.22
N GLY A 258 -18.94 -16.35 0.45
CA GLY A 258 -20.40 -16.33 0.32
C GLY A 258 -21.16 -15.74 1.51
N ARG A 259 -20.48 -15.08 2.47
CA ARG A 259 -21.12 -14.45 3.63
C ARG A 259 -21.62 -13.03 3.36
N THR A 260 -21.21 -12.43 2.24
CA THR A 260 -21.67 -11.12 1.78
C THR A 260 -21.86 -11.19 0.27
N ASN A 261 -23.00 -10.70 -0.22
CA ASN A 261 -23.29 -10.67 -1.65
C ASN A 261 -22.57 -9.49 -2.32
N THR A 262 -22.05 -9.73 -3.51
CA THR A 262 -21.55 -8.67 -4.38
C THR A 262 -22.73 -7.93 -5.02
N PRO A 263 -22.72 -6.59 -5.15
CA PRO A 263 -23.73 -5.86 -5.91
C PRO A 263 -23.89 -6.38 -7.34
N GLU A 264 -25.10 -6.26 -7.90
CA GLU A 264 -25.40 -6.68 -9.27
C GLU A 264 -24.49 -5.94 -10.27
N GLY A 265 -24.04 -6.63 -11.30
CA GLY A 265 -23.16 -6.07 -12.32
C GLY A 265 -21.67 -6.02 -11.94
N LEU A 266 -21.31 -6.42 -10.72
CA LEU A 266 -19.93 -6.43 -10.25
C LEU A 266 -19.44 -7.85 -9.97
N THR A 267 -18.12 -8.02 -10.06
CA THR A 267 -17.42 -9.21 -9.60
C THR A 267 -16.31 -8.78 -8.64
N VAL A 268 -16.40 -9.18 -7.38
CA VAL A 268 -15.27 -9.03 -6.44
C VAL A 268 -14.24 -10.11 -6.74
N ILE A 269 -13.08 -9.70 -7.25
CA ILE A 269 -11.98 -10.61 -7.56
C ILE A 269 -11.28 -11.05 -6.28
N GLY A 270 -11.04 -10.11 -5.35
CA GLY A 270 -10.37 -10.46 -4.11
C GLY A 270 -9.99 -9.25 -3.28
N GLY A 271 -9.10 -9.48 -2.32
CA GLY A 271 -8.62 -8.40 -1.47
C GLY A 271 -8.09 -8.86 -0.12
N LYS A 272 -7.91 -7.90 0.79
CA LYS A 272 -7.36 -8.17 2.12
C LYS A 272 -8.15 -7.49 3.22
N THR A 273 -8.48 -8.26 4.26
CA THR A 273 -9.07 -7.74 5.51
C THR A 273 -8.00 -7.44 6.55
N GLY A 274 -8.27 -6.50 7.44
CA GLY A 274 -7.45 -6.21 8.61
C GLY A 274 -8.29 -5.88 9.83
N THR A 275 -7.91 -6.36 11.02
CA THR A 275 -8.58 -6.03 12.27
C THR A 275 -7.60 -6.06 13.42
N THR A 276 -7.58 -4.99 14.22
CA THR A 276 -7.05 -4.94 15.58
C THR A 276 -7.96 -4.04 16.41
N SER A 277 -7.86 -4.11 17.73
CA SER A 277 -8.67 -3.23 18.62
C SER A 277 -8.41 -1.74 18.38
N LYS A 278 -7.22 -1.35 17.93
CA LYS A 278 -6.83 0.05 17.65
C LYS A 278 -7.14 0.48 16.22
N ALA A 279 -6.96 -0.42 15.25
CA ALA A 279 -7.22 -0.14 13.84
C ALA A 279 -8.72 -0.20 13.49
N GLY A 280 -9.57 -0.76 14.37
CA GLY A 280 -10.92 -1.13 13.97
C GLY A 280 -10.88 -2.20 12.88
N ASN A 281 -11.79 -2.12 11.93
CA ASN A 281 -11.91 -3.07 10.82
C ASN A 281 -11.58 -2.39 9.50
N CYS A 282 -10.72 -3.02 8.71
CA CYS A 282 -10.19 -2.49 7.46
C CYS A 282 -10.37 -3.53 6.33
N LEU A 283 -10.58 -3.04 5.11
CA LEU A 283 -10.73 -3.88 3.91
C LEU A 283 -10.23 -3.12 2.69
N ILE A 284 -9.45 -3.78 1.86
CA ILE A 284 -9.15 -3.39 0.49
C ILE A 284 -9.66 -4.46 -0.45
N LEU A 285 -10.32 -4.06 -1.54
CA LEU A 285 -10.87 -4.96 -2.56
C LEU A 285 -10.41 -4.55 -3.95
N TYR A 286 -10.24 -5.58 -4.78
CA TYR A 286 -10.19 -5.51 -6.22
C TYR A 286 -11.49 -6.07 -6.80
N SER A 287 -12.15 -5.31 -7.65
CA SER A 287 -13.39 -5.72 -8.32
C SER A 287 -13.41 -5.29 -9.78
N LYS A 288 -14.30 -5.90 -10.56
CA LYS A 288 -14.55 -5.60 -11.96
C LYS A 288 -16.02 -5.39 -12.22
N ASP A 289 -16.35 -4.51 -13.18
CA ASP A 289 -17.70 -4.37 -13.71
C ASP A 289 -17.94 -5.30 -14.92
N THR A 290 -19.13 -5.19 -15.51
CA THR A 290 -19.51 -5.97 -16.71
C THR A 290 -18.75 -5.58 -17.99
N GLN A 291 -18.04 -4.45 -17.97
CA GLN A 291 -17.19 -3.97 -19.06
C GLN A 291 -15.71 -4.32 -18.83
N ASP A 292 -15.41 -5.15 -17.83
CA ASP A 292 -14.06 -5.57 -17.42
C ASP A 292 -13.17 -4.41 -16.91
N LYS A 293 -13.78 -3.29 -16.50
CA LYS A 293 -13.05 -2.19 -15.85
C LYS A 293 -12.68 -2.57 -14.42
N ASN A 294 -11.49 -2.19 -14.02
CA ASN A 294 -10.90 -2.49 -12.73
C ASN A 294 -11.23 -1.41 -11.70
N TYR A 295 -11.58 -1.83 -10.49
CA TYR A 295 -11.84 -0.92 -9.37
C TYR A 295 -11.07 -1.37 -8.13
N ILE A 296 -10.49 -0.40 -7.42
CA ILE A 296 -9.88 -0.58 -6.11
C ILE A 296 -10.73 0.17 -5.08
N SER A 297 -11.19 -0.55 -4.05
CA SER A 297 -12.03 0.00 -2.98
C SER A 297 -11.37 -0.22 -1.63
N ILE A 298 -11.29 0.81 -0.80
CA ILE A 298 -10.62 0.76 0.51
C ILE A 298 -11.54 1.35 1.56
N ILE A 299 -11.66 0.66 2.69
CA ILE A 299 -12.27 1.18 3.94
C ILE A 299 -11.29 0.92 5.06
N MET A 300 -11.03 1.96 5.87
CA MET A 300 -10.19 1.87 7.07
C MET A 300 -10.94 2.38 8.29
N GLN A 301 -10.76 1.69 9.39
CA GLN A 301 -11.29 2.04 10.70
C GLN A 301 -12.83 2.05 10.76
N ALA A 302 -13.49 1.04 10.18
CA ALA A 302 -14.88 0.75 10.44
C ALA A 302 -15.06 0.18 11.86
N GLN A 303 -16.24 0.40 12.48
CA GLN A 303 -16.51 0.08 13.86
C GLN A 303 -16.41 -1.43 14.17
N ASP A 304 -16.99 -2.25 13.31
CA ASP A 304 -17.02 -3.71 13.43
C ASP A 304 -17.03 -4.38 12.06
N GLY A 305 -16.96 -5.72 12.05
CA GLY A 305 -16.90 -6.48 10.81
C GLY A 305 -18.18 -6.43 9.97
N ASP A 306 -19.36 -6.33 10.58
CA ASP A 306 -20.63 -6.26 9.85
C ASP A 306 -20.80 -4.86 9.23
N SER A 307 -20.48 -3.82 9.99
CA SER A 307 -20.41 -2.45 9.51
C SER A 307 -19.38 -2.29 8.37
N LEU A 308 -18.20 -2.93 8.48
CA LEU A 308 -17.17 -2.90 7.42
C LEU A 308 -17.73 -3.41 6.09
N PHE A 309 -18.34 -4.61 6.08
CA PHE A 309 -18.83 -5.21 4.85
C PHE A 309 -20.07 -4.52 4.31
N SER A 310 -20.95 -4.01 5.18
CA SER A 310 -22.09 -3.18 4.78
C SER A 310 -21.64 -1.88 4.10
N GLN A 311 -20.69 -1.17 4.71
CA GLN A 311 -20.14 0.07 4.14
C GLN A 311 -19.37 -0.19 2.83
N MET A 312 -18.64 -1.31 2.74
CA MET A 312 -17.96 -1.69 1.50
C MET A 312 -18.98 -1.99 0.38
N THR A 313 -20.12 -2.64 0.69
CA THR A 313 -21.19 -2.84 -0.29
C THR A 313 -21.76 -1.50 -0.77
N ASN A 314 -22.05 -0.56 0.16
CA ASN A 314 -22.49 0.80 -0.20
C ASN A 314 -21.46 1.57 -1.04
N LEU A 315 -20.17 1.31 -0.81
CA LEU A 315 -19.09 1.90 -1.60
C LEU A 315 -19.02 1.30 -3.01
N LEU A 316 -19.18 -0.01 -3.13
CA LEU A 316 -19.21 -0.72 -4.42
C LEU A 316 -20.42 -0.32 -5.27
N GLU A 317 -21.59 0.01 -4.65
CA GLU A 317 -22.78 0.50 -5.34
C GLU A 317 -22.61 1.90 -5.99
N ILE A 318 -21.46 2.57 -5.79
CA ILE A 318 -21.11 3.82 -6.50
C ILE A 318 -20.64 3.52 -7.93
N ILE A 319 -20.16 2.32 -8.18
CA ILE A 319 -19.72 1.90 -9.51
C ILE A 319 -20.91 1.92 -10.46
N PRO A 320 -20.79 2.59 -11.64
CA PRO A 320 -21.90 2.79 -12.59
C PRO A 320 -22.49 1.50 -13.12
#